data_5f1608beb40a55a4195a02b95c15a7ee
#
_entry.id   5f1608beb40a55a4195a02b95c15a7ee
#
_cell.length_a   1.000
_cell.length_b   1.000
_cell.length_c   1.000
_cell.angle_alpha   90.00
_cell.angle_beta   90.00
_cell.angle_gamma   90.00
#
_symmetry.space_group_name_H-M   'P 1'
#
loop_
_entity.id
_entity.type
_entity.pdbx_description
1 polymer ?
#
loop_
_entity_poly.entity_id
_entity_poly.type
_entity_poly.pdbx_seq_one_letter_code
_entity_poly.pdbx_strand_id
1 'polypeptide(L)'
;PEGRGLALRWAMAGHHLILGSRDEVRARDAANSLKLIKPGIHVSGHTNRAAIEKSDCVVFSIPYEGLDQAVSDFEDCLSGKLVISVIAPMDFRSGYPKALTVAEGSAAELIQARVPDCIVTSGFQNLSAQDLLKPDIEINGDIIICGDDSESKKFTMELADCIAGLRGVDGGHLGNSKTVEGLTALILYINKQTKSRRTIKLL
;
A
#
# COMPACT_ATOMS: atom_id res chain seq x y z
N PRO A 1 -1.54 -6.20 -7.77
CA PRO A 1 -2.57 -5.36 -8.43
C PRO A 1 -2.72 -4.01 -7.75
N GLU A 2 -2.81 -3.95 -6.40
CA GLU A 2 -3.03 -2.73 -5.62
C GLU A 2 -1.89 -1.72 -5.78
N GLY A 3 -0.64 -2.14 -5.60
CA GLY A 3 0.53 -1.27 -5.79
C GLY A 3 0.61 -0.63 -7.18
N ARG A 4 0.16 -1.34 -8.25
CA ARG A 4 0.07 -0.74 -9.58
C ARG A 4 -1.01 0.33 -9.66
N GLY A 5 -2.12 0.11 -8.96
CA GLY A 5 -3.21 1.07 -8.90
C GLY A 5 -2.82 2.35 -8.17
N LEU A 6 -2.20 2.21 -7.00
CA LEU A 6 -1.65 3.34 -6.24
C LEU A 6 -0.58 4.09 -7.05
N ALA A 7 0.34 3.36 -7.69
CA ALA A 7 1.36 3.96 -8.56
C ALA A 7 0.75 4.78 -9.71
N LEU A 8 -0.34 4.29 -10.34
CA LEU A 8 -1.04 5.06 -11.38
C LEU A 8 -1.58 6.39 -10.81
N ARG A 9 -2.29 6.32 -9.67
CA ARG A 9 -2.93 7.50 -9.07
C ARG A 9 -1.91 8.54 -8.61
N TRP A 10 -0.86 8.11 -7.93
CA TRP A 10 0.19 9.03 -7.49
C TRP A 10 1.01 9.60 -8.66
N ALA A 11 1.27 8.82 -9.70
CA ALA A 11 1.92 9.34 -10.91
C ALA A 11 1.03 10.38 -11.64
N MET A 12 -0.30 10.20 -11.63
CA MET A 12 -1.25 11.21 -12.13
C MET A 12 -1.24 12.50 -11.29
N ALA A 13 -0.96 12.39 -9.99
CA ALA A 13 -0.78 13.54 -9.10
C ALA A 13 0.61 14.20 -9.23
N GLY A 14 1.48 13.70 -10.11
CA GLY A 14 2.79 14.30 -10.40
C GLY A 14 3.98 13.66 -9.67
N HIS A 15 3.75 12.60 -8.87
CA HIS A 15 4.84 11.89 -8.23
C HIS A 15 5.65 11.04 -9.24
N HIS A 16 6.94 10.88 -8.98
CA HIS A 16 7.81 9.98 -9.74
C HIS A 16 7.79 8.59 -9.10
N LEU A 17 7.32 7.59 -9.84
CA LEU A 17 7.11 6.25 -9.31
C LEU A 17 8.11 5.24 -9.90
N ILE A 18 8.59 4.36 -9.04
CA ILE A 18 9.45 3.25 -9.43
C ILE A 18 8.75 1.95 -9.03
N LEU A 19 8.39 1.12 -10.01
CA LEU A 19 7.84 -0.20 -9.75
C LEU A 19 8.97 -1.21 -9.56
N GLY A 20 9.00 -1.85 -8.40
CA GLY A 20 9.91 -2.93 -8.09
C GLY A 20 9.33 -4.30 -8.46
N SER A 21 10.17 -5.22 -8.92
CA SER A 21 9.85 -6.64 -9.10
C SER A 21 11.10 -7.50 -8.91
N ARG A 22 10.91 -8.80 -8.62
CA ARG A 22 11.99 -9.79 -8.67
C ARG A 22 12.54 -9.97 -10.09
N ASP A 23 11.71 -9.68 -11.09
CA ASP A 23 12.04 -9.72 -12.51
C ASP A 23 11.91 -8.30 -13.07
N GLU A 24 13.04 -7.75 -13.53
CA GLU A 24 13.09 -6.37 -14.02
C GLU A 24 12.27 -6.17 -15.30
N VAL A 25 12.17 -7.19 -16.17
CA VAL A 25 11.35 -7.11 -17.39
C VAL A 25 9.89 -6.93 -17.01
N ARG A 26 9.39 -7.71 -16.05
CA ARG A 26 8.02 -7.56 -15.52
C ARG A 26 7.77 -6.18 -14.90
N ALA A 27 8.76 -5.61 -14.23
CA ALA A 27 8.64 -4.26 -13.67
C ALA A 27 8.50 -3.21 -14.77
N ARG A 28 9.35 -3.31 -15.83
CA ARG A 28 9.30 -2.42 -17.00
C ARG A 28 7.98 -2.55 -17.77
N ASP A 29 7.51 -3.77 -17.99
CA ASP A 29 6.23 -4.02 -18.66
C ASP A 29 5.06 -3.44 -17.86
N ALA A 30 5.09 -3.59 -16.53
CA ALA A 30 4.10 -3.00 -15.66
C ALA A 30 4.13 -1.46 -15.73
N ALA A 31 5.30 -0.82 -15.70
CA ALA A 31 5.45 0.61 -15.85
C ALA A 31 4.94 1.10 -17.21
N ASN A 32 5.30 0.41 -18.29
CA ASN A 32 4.84 0.73 -19.65
C ASN A 32 3.32 0.61 -19.77
N SER A 33 2.73 -0.42 -19.16
CA SER A 33 1.26 -0.57 -19.15
C SER A 33 0.54 0.59 -18.45
N LEU A 34 1.11 1.19 -17.40
CA LEU A 34 0.54 2.38 -16.75
C LEU A 34 0.65 3.61 -17.65
N LYS A 35 1.76 3.78 -18.37
CA LYS A 35 1.93 4.85 -19.36
C LYS A 35 0.94 4.75 -20.54
N LEU A 36 0.52 3.54 -20.89
CA LEU A 36 -0.55 3.33 -21.89
C LEU A 36 -1.92 3.76 -21.37
N ILE A 37 -2.20 3.53 -20.07
CA ILE A 37 -3.45 3.98 -19.43
C ILE A 37 -3.47 5.51 -19.33
N LYS A 38 -2.36 6.12 -18.94
CA LYS A 38 -2.23 7.57 -18.79
C LYS A 38 -0.91 8.04 -19.38
N PRO A 39 -0.88 8.57 -20.60
CA PRO A 39 0.32 9.16 -21.18
C PRO A 39 0.84 10.35 -20.37
N GLY A 40 2.15 10.54 -20.36
CA GLY A 40 2.80 11.67 -19.69
C GLY A 40 3.13 11.46 -18.20
N ILE A 41 2.75 10.35 -17.59
CA ILE A 41 3.12 10.04 -16.20
C ILE A 41 4.57 9.57 -16.08
N HIS A 42 5.19 9.86 -14.94
CA HIS A 42 6.57 9.48 -14.62
C HIS A 42 6.61 8.16 -13.83
N VAL A 43 6.69 7.04 -14.54
CA VAL A 43 6.79 5.70 -13.93
C VAL A 43 7.90 4.92 -14.60
N SER A 44 8.76 4.26 -13.81
CA SER A 44 9.81 3.36 -14.29
C SER A 44 9.73 1.99 -13.61
N GLY A 45 10.40 0.99 -14.18
CA GLY A 45 10.44 -0.37 -13.64
C GLY A 45 11.87 -0.83 -13.43
N HIS A 46 12.17 -1.40 -12.26
CA HIS A 46 13.48 -1.91 -11.86
C HIS A 46 13.37 -3.20 -11.04
N THR A 47 14.51 -3.81 -10.69
CA THR A 47 14.51 -4.85 -9.64
C THR A 47 14.06 -4.25 -8.30
N ASN A 48 13.56 -5.06 -7.36
CA ASN A 48 13.12 -4.58 -6.04
C ASN A 48 14.24 -3.77 -5.34
N ARG A 49 15.45 -4.31 -5.27
CA ARG A 49 16.59 -3.63 -4.62
C ARG A 49 16.89 -2.27 -5.27
N ALA A 50 17.01 -2.24 -6.59
CA ALA A 50 17.29 -1.01 -7.31
C ALA A 50 16.16 0.02 -7.19
N ALA A 51 14.91 -0.42 -7.06
CA ALA A 51 13.77 0.45 -6.79
C ALA A 51 13.85 1.07 -5.39
N ILE A 52 14.15 0.26 -4.37
CA ILE A 52 14.31 0.71 -2.97
C ILE A 52 15.47 1.71 -2.85
N GLU A 53 16.64 1.37 -3.41
CA GLU A 53 17.83 2.22 -3.34
C GLU A 53 17.63 3.62 -3.95
N LYS A 54 16.80 3.71 -5.00
CA LYS A 54 16.50 4.96 -5.72
C LYS A 54 15.32 5.75 -5.13
N SER A 55 14.68 5.26 -4.07
CA SER A 55 13.46 5.86 -3.51
C SER A 55 13.68 6.35 -2.09
N ASP A 56 13.07 7.47 -1.73
CA ASP A 56 13.02 7.98 -0.35
C ASP A 56 11.88 7.33 0.44
N CYS A 57 10.80 6.94 -0.26
CA CYS A 57 9.64 6.27 0.30
C CYS A 57 9.39 4.94 -0.42
N VAL A 58 9.21 3.87 0.33
CA VAL A 58 8.98 2.51 -0.16
C VAL A 58 7.59 2.03 0.21
N VAL A 59 6.85 1.52 -0.77
CA VAL A 59 5.50 0.98 -0.54
C VAL A 59 5.52 -0.54 -0.65
N PHE A 60 5.27 -1.24 0.46
CA PHE A 60 5.10 -2.69 0.46
C PHE A 60 3.66 -3.05 0.07
N SER A 61 3.51 -3.59 -1.15
CA SER A 61 2.23 -4.03 -1.73
C SER A 61 2.31 -5.48 -2.23
N ILE A 62 2.94 -6.34 -1.47
CA ILE A 62 3.13 -7.76 -1.74
C ILE A 62 2.18 -8.62 -0.90
N PRO A 63 1.94 -9.90 -1.25
CA PRO A 63 1.23 -10.82 -0.38
C PRO A 63 1.92 -10.97 0.98
N TYR A 64 1.13 -11.09 2.04
CA TYR A 64 1.64 -11.20 3.41
C TYR A 64 2.60 -12.39 3.59
N GLU A 65 2.33 -13.52 2.93
CA GLU A 65 3.18 -14.73 3.00
C GLU A 65 4.63 -14.50 2.55
N GLY A 66 4.85 -13.47 1.74
CA GLY A 66 6.20 -13.11 1.27
C GLY A 66 6.84 -11.95 2.04
N LEU A 67 6.15 -11.38 3.03
CA LEU A 67 6.58 -10.15 3.68
C LEU A 67 7.86 -10.33 4.49
N ASP A 68 7.91 -11.33 5.37
CA ASP A 68 9.06 -11.57 6.26
C ASP A 68 10.35 -11.78 5.45
N GLN A 69 10.29 -12.60 4.39
CA GLN A 69 11.42 -12.80 3.49
C GLN A 69 11.80 -11.53 2.74
N ALA A 70 10.83 -10.77 2.25
CA ALA A 70 11.12 -9.54 1.52
C ALA A 70 11.75 -8.47 2.42
N VAL A 71 11.32 -8.36 3.67
CA VAL A 71 11.92 -7.43 4.63
C VAL A 71 13.36 -7.86 4.93
N SER A 72 13.60 -9.16 5.18
CA SER A 72 14.94 -9.70 5.41
C SER A 72 15.88 -9.49 4.20
N ASP A 73 15.38 -9.68 2.97
CA ASP A 73 16.19 -9.50 1.74
C ASP A 73 16.62 -8.04 1.50
N PHE A 74 15.89 -7.07 2.07
CA PHE A 74 16.09 -5.64 1.81
C PHE A 74 16.35 -4.80 3.07
N GLU A 75 16.56 -5.43 4.22
CA GLU A 75 16.80 -4.75 5.51
C GLU A 75 17.89 -3.66 5.39
N ASP A 76 19.00 -3.99 4.73
CA ASP A 76 20.15 -3.09 4.55
C ASP A 76 19.83 -1.83 3.73
N CYS A 77 18.88 -1.88 2.81
CA CYS A 77 18.51 -0.73 1.98
C CYS A 77 17.21 -0.04 2.43
N LEU A 78 16.51 -0.56 3.43
CA LEU A 78 15.33 0.08 4.03
C LEU A 78 15.65 1.01 5.20
N SER A 79 16.82 0.86 5.82
CA SER A 79 17.25 1.72 6.94
C SER A 79 17.19 3.20 6.58
N GLY A 80 16.61 4.00 7.49
CA GLY A 80 16.42 5.45 7.32
C GLY A 80 15.33 5.88 6.34
N LYS A 81 14.61 4.94 5.71
CA LYS A 81 13.54 5.26 4.74
C LYS A 81 12.16 5.25 5.39
N LEU A 82 11.24 6.01 4.79
CA LEU A 82 9.83 5.83 5.02
C LEU A 82 9.33 4.57 4.30
N VAL A 83 8.66 3.69 5.05
CA VAL A 83 8.01 2.49 4.53
C VAL A 83 6.51 2.57 4.77
N ILE A 84 5.72 2.51 3.70
CA ILE A 84 4.26 2.47 3.78
C ILE A 84 3.81 1.02 3.58
N SER A 85 3.19 0.41 4.60
CA SER A 85 2.56 -0.90 4.47
C SER A 85 1.13 -0.75 3.98
N VAL A 86 0.83 -1.34 2.82
CA VAL A 86 -0.55 -1.47 2.30
C VAL A 86 -1.04 -2.92 2.41
N ILE A 87 -0.36 -3.72 3.23
CA ILE A 87 -0.61 -5.15 3.36
C ILE A 87 -1.74 -5.38 4.37
N ALA A 88 -2.67 -6.25 4.02
CA ALA A 88 -3.64 -6.81 4.96
C ALA A 88 -3.43 -8.33 5.03
N PRO A 89 -2.97 -8.85 6.17
CA PRO A 89 -2.79 -10.28 6.38
C PRO A 89 -4.14 -11.01 6.33
N MET A 90 -4.35 -11.84 5.32
CA MET A 90 -5.65 -12.49 5.10
C MET A 90 -5.49 -13.94 4.62
N ASP A 91 -6.45 -14.77 5.03
CA ASP A 91 -6.64 -16.14 4.55
C ASP A 91 -7.96 -16.25 3.76
N PHE A 92 -7.89 -16.87 2.58
CA PHE A 92 -9.05 -17.11 1.69
C PHE A 92 -9.45 -18.57 1.58
N ARG A 93 -8.77 -19.49 2.27
CA ARG A 93 -8.98 -20.95 2.15
C ARG A 93 -10.39 -21.40 2.54
N SER A 94 -11.06 -20.65 3.41
CA SER A 94 -12.45 -20.92 3.81
C SER A 94 -13.50 -20.45 2.78
N GLY A 95 -13.08 -19.90 1.63
CA GLY A 95 -13.98 -19.35 0.61
C GLY A 95 -14.44 -17.91 0.89
N TYR A 96 -14.06 -17.34 2.01
CA TYR A 96 -14.27 -15.92 2.37
C TYR A 96 -13.01 -15.32 3.01
N PRO A 97 -12.81 -14.00 2.92
CA PRO A 97 -11.65 -13.36 3.51
C PRO A 97 -11.72 -13.44 5.04
N LYS A 98 -10.63 -13.86 5.67
CA LYS A 98 -10.46 -13.91 7.13
C LYS A 98 -9.15 -13.24 7.49
N ALA A 99 -9.19 -12.28 8.41
CA ALA A 99 -7.97 -11.67 8.94
C ALA A 99 -7.10 -12.72 9.65
N LEU A 100 -5.81 -12.69 9.39
CA LEU A 100 -4.81 -13.51 10.07
C LEU A 100 -4.33 -12.77 11.33
N THR A 101 -3.92 -13.55 12.33
CA THR A 101 -3.20 -13.03 13.49
C THR A 101 -1.73 -12.96 13.14
N VAL A 102 -1.12 -11.79 13.32
CA VAL A 102 0.31 -11.53 13.16
C VAL A 102 0.93 -11.51 14.55
N ALA A 103 2.09 -12.17 14.72
CA ALA A 103 2.77 -12.29 16.02
C ALA A 103 3.18 -10.91 16.57
N GLU A 104 3.67 -10.04 15.71
CA GLU A 104 4.08 -8.67 16.03
C GLU A 104 2.89 -7.71 16.21
N GLY A 105 1.66 -8.15 15.90
CA GLY A 105 0.44 -7.36 15.94
C GLY A 105 -0.16 -7.11 14.55
N SER A 106 0.62 -6.59 13.62
CA SER A 106 0.23 -6.24 12.25
C SER A 106 1.37 -6.46 11.26
N ALA A 107 1.09 -6.42 9.97
CA ALA A 107 2.13 -6.44 8.93
C ALA A 107 3.04 -5.22 9.04
N ALA A 108 2.50 -4.07 9.40
CA ALA A 108 3.27 -2.85 9.60
C ALA A 108 4.22 -2.95 10.81
N GLU A 109 3.74 -3.50 11.94
CA GLU A 109 4.58 -3.74 13.13
C GLU A 109 5.66 -4.79 12.88
N LEU A 110 5.40 -5.82 12.06
CA LEU A 110 6.42 -6.77 11.63
C LEU A 110 7.56 -6.07 10.87
N ILE A 111 7.25 -5.17 9.92
CA ILE A 111 8.28 -4.40 9.20
C ILE A 111 9.10 -3.57 10.20
N GLN A 112 8.44 -2.84 11.10
CA GLN A 112 9.12 -1.98 12.09
C GLN A 112 10.00 -2.79 13.05
N ALA A 113 9.55 -3.97 13.46
CA ALA A 113 10.32 -4.85 14.33
C ALA A 113 11.57 -5.43 13.66
N ARG A 114 11.50 -5.73 12.35
CA ARG A 114 12.63 -6.26 11.56
C ARG A 114 13.64 -5.19 11.16
N VAL A 115 13.19 -3.97 10.88
CA VAL A 115 14.04 -2.86 10.48
C VAL A 115 13.77 -1.66 11.40
N PRO A 116 14.35 -1.66 12.62
CA PRO A 116 14.06 -0.61 13.62
C PRO A 116 14.40 0.80 13.15
N ASP A 117 15.38 0.93 12.26
CA ASP A 117 15.87 2.22 11.75
C ASP A 117 15.03 2.77 10.58
N CYS A 118 14.03 2.04 10.06
CA CYS A 118 13.08 2.61 9.12
C CYS A 118 11.91 3.28 9.87
N ILE A 119 11.20 4.17 9.19
CA ILE A 119 9.97 4.77 9.72
C ILE A 119 8.80 4.10 9.02
N VAL A 120 7.86 3.51 9.78
CA VAL A 120 6.73 2.78 9.18
C VAL A 120 5.42 3.53 9.38
N THR A 121 4.66 3.62 8.29
CA THR A 121 3.24 3.96 8.31
C THR A 121 2.42 2.86 7.65
N SER A 122 1.14 2.78 7.93
CA SER A 122 0.22 1.86 7.25
C SER A 122 -1.05 2.57 6.79
N GLY A 123 -1.62 2.09 5.67
CA GLY A 123 -2.85 2.62 5.10
C GLY A 123 -3.15 2.01 3.74
N PHE A 124 -4.28 2.43 3.13
CA PHE A 124 -4.71 2.05 1.78
C PHE A 124 -5.25 0.63 1.60
N GLN A 125 -5.13 -0.28 2.56
CA GLN A 125 -5.52 -1.71 2.45
C GLN A 125 -6.99 -1.92 2.06
N ASN A 126 -7.85 -0.93 2.29
CA ASN A 126 -9.29 -0.98 2.07
C ASN A 126 -9.70 -0.53 0.66
N LEU A 127 -8.76 -0.26 -0.24
CA LEU A 127 -9.04 0.22 -1.59
C LEU A 127 -9.24 -0.91 -2.60
N SER A 128 -10.09 -0.66 -3.59
CA SER A 128 -10.26 -1.56 -4.73
C SER A 128 -9.14 -1.36 -5.74
N ALA A 129 -8.26 -2.36 -5.89
CA ALA A 129 -7.20 -2.36 -6.90
C ALA A 129 -7.73 -2.15 -8.33
N GLN A 130 -8.97 -2.60 -8.62
CA GLN A 130 -9.61 -2.42 -9.92
C GLN A 130 -10.04 -0.98 -10.16
N ASP A 131 -10.51 -0.28 -9.12
CA ASP A 131 -10.96 1.10 -9.26
C ASP A 131 -9.77 2.08 -9.26
N LEU A 132 -8.71 1.76 -8.53
CA LEU A 132 -7.44 2.50 -8.62
C LEU A 132 -6.87 2.53 -10.06
N LEU A 133 -7.02 1.46 -10.83
CA LEU A 133 -6.53 1.38 -12.22
C LEU A 133 -7.43 2.08 -13.25
N LYS A 134 -8.54 2.68 -12.84
CA LYS A 134 -9.44 3.46 -13.72
C LYS A 134 -9.22 4.95 -13.47
N PRO A 135 -8.45 5.66 -14.31
CA PRO A 135 -8.02 7.03 -14.04
C PRO A 135 -9.17 8.02 -13.86
N ASP A 136 -10.31 7.79 -14.54
CA ASP A 136 -11.46 8.70 -14.57
C ASP A 136 -12.48 8.45 -13.45
N ILE A 137 -12.23 7.44 -12.57
CA ILE A 137 -13.13 7.16 -11.45
C ILE A 137 -12.65 7.90 -10.19
N GLU A 138 -13.55 8.66 -9.58
CA GLU A 138 -13.40 9.19 -8.24
C GLU A 138 -13.69 8.07 -7.22
N ILE A 139 -12.77 7.89 -6.24
CA ILE A 139 -12.91 6.90 -5.18
C ILE A 139 -13.32 7.62 -3.91
N ASN A 140 -14.61 7.58 -3.56
CA ASN A 140 -15.10 8.29 -2.38
C ASN A 140 -14.89 7.47 -1.12
N GLY A 141 -13.93 7.88 -0.29
CA GLY A 141 -13.61 7.16 0.95
C GLY A 141 -12.51 7.79 1.79
N ASP A 142 -12.32 7.25 2.98
CA ASP A 142 -11.28 7.65 3.91
C ASP A 142 -10.20 6.58 4.02
N ILE A 143 -8.96 7.02 4.09
CA ILE A 143 -7.79 6.18 4.31
C ILE A 143 -7.30 6.44 5.72
N ILE A 144 -7.48 5.46 6.59
CA ILE A 144 -6.98 5.54 7.97
C ILE A 144 -5.48 5.23 7.94
N ILE A 145 -4.67 6.20 8.34
CA ILE A 145 -3.21 6.13 8.35
C ILE A 145 -2.73 5.97 9.79
N CYS A 146 -2.00 4.89 10.07
CA CYS A 146 -1.37 4.67 11.37
C CYS A 146 0.15 4.81 11.25
N GLY A 147 0.80 5.32 12.30
CA GLY A 147 2.24 5.51 12.36
C GLY A 147 2.65 6.29 13.61
N ASP A 148 3.90 6.14 14.04
CA ASP A 148 4.40 6.80 15.24
C ASP A 148 5.12 8.13 14.95
N ASP A 149 5.68 8.28 13.73
CA ASP A 149 6.27 9.53 13.29
C ASP A 149 5.23 10.45 12.65
N SER A 150 5.08 11.66 13.21
CA SER A 150 4.02 12.60 12.83
C SER A 150 4.20 13.15 11.40
N GLU A 151 5.43 13.41 10.97
CA GLU A 151 5.70 13.98 9.65
C GLU A 151 5.49 12.93 8.56
N SER A 152 5.95 11.70 8.77
CA SER A 152 5.73 10.58 7.85
C SER A 152 4.26 10.20 7.74
N LYS A 153 3.53 10.27 8.86
CA LYS A 153 2.07 10.06 8.86
C LYS A 153 1.35 11.15 8.07
N LYS A 154 1.73 12.42 8.27
CA LYS A 154 1.20 13.55 7.51
C LYS A 154 1.47 13.38 6.01
N PHE A 155 2.70 13.07 5.62
CA PHE A 155 3.05 12.80 4.23
C PHE A 155 2.21 11.66 3.64
N THR A 156 1.98 10.58 4.40
CA THR A 156 1.16 9.46 3.96
C THR A 156 -0.31 9.85 3.79
N MET A 157 -0.84 10.76 4.64
CA MET A 157 -2.18 11.34 4.46
C MET A 157 -2.26 12.22 3.20
N GLU A 158 -1.24 13.03 2.92
CA GLU A 158 -1.16 13.84 1.70
C GLU A 158 -1.14 12.95 0.44
N LEU A 159 -0.50 11.77 0.49
CA LEU A 159 -0.58 10.76 -0.58
C LEU A 159 -2.01 10.20 -0.77
N ALA A 160 -2.82 10.14 0.27
CA ALA A 160 -4.23 9.77 0.14
C ALA A 160 -5.03 10.93 -0.47
N ASP A 161 -4.84 12.16 0.03
CA ASP A 161 -5.57 13.35 -0.39
C ASP A 161 -5.32 13.72 -1.86
N CYS A 162 -4.17 13.36 -2.43
CA CYS A 162 -3.88 13.60 -3.85
C CYS A 162 -4.65 12.66 -4.80
N ILE A 163 -5.34 11.64 -4.30
CA ILE A 163 -6.21 10.76 -5.09
C ILE A 163 -7.65 11.28 -5.02
N ALA A 164 -8.22 11.64 -6.16
CA ALA A 164 -9.55 12.23 -6.23
C ALA A 164 -10.62 11.42 -5.46
N GLY A 165 -11.28 12.09 -4.51
CA GLY A 165 -12.34 11.55 -3.66
C GLY A 165 -11.86 10.82 -2.41
N LEU A 166 -10.55 10.62 -2.21
CA LEU A 166 -9.99 10.08 -0.98
C LEU A 166 -9.64 11.20 0.00
N ARG A 167 -9.66 10.86 1.29
CA ARG A 167 -9.21 11.70 2.39
C ARG A 167 -8.34 10.87 3.33
N GLY A 168 -7.14 11.36 3.65
CA GLY A 168 -6.29 10.81 4.70
C GLY A 168 -6.84 11.16 6.09
N VAL A 169 -6.89 10.18 6.97
CA VAL A 169 -7.35 10.35 8.37
C VAL A 169 -6.31 9.78 9.31
N ASP A 170 -5.94 10.55 10.32
CA ASP A 170 -5.01 10.10 11.35
C ASP A 170 -5.62 8.98 12.21
N GLY A 171 -5.08 7.77 12.07
CA GLY A 171 -5.46 6.57 12.81
C GLY A 171 -4.68 6.36 14.11
N GLY A 172 -3.80 7.30 14.47
CA GLY A 172 -2.98 7.24 15.69
C GLY A 172 -1.70 6.42 15.50
N HIS A 173 -1.30 5.73 16.55
CA HIS A 173 -0.05 4.97 16.62
C HIS A 173 -0.02 3.76 15.67
N LEU A 174 1.19 3.30 15.32
CA LEU A 174 1.41 2.15 14.44
C LEU A 174 0.67 0.89 14.93
N GLY A 175 0.57 0.66 16.23
CA GLY A 175 -0.17 -0.46 16.81
C GLY A 175 -1.66 -0.52 16.45
N ASN A 176 -2.27 0.59 16.00
CA ASN A 176 -3.63 0.60 15.48
C ASN A 176 -3.76 -0.03 14.08
N SER A 177 -2.64 -0.27 13.39
CA SER A 177 -2.60 -0.95 12.08
C SER A 177 -3.29 -2.30 12.11
N LYS A 178 -3.14 -3.05 13.19
CA LYS A 178 -3.82 -4.33 13.42
C LYS A 178 -5.33 -4.24 13.16
N THR A 179 -5.97 -3.19 13.66
CA THR A 179 -7.42 -3.00 13.50
C THR A 179 -7.77 -2.62 12.06
N VAL A 180 -6.99 -1.74 11.44
CA VAL A 180 -7.23 -1.28 10.06
C VAL A 180 -7.00 -2.41 9.06
N GLU A 181 -5.92 -3.18 9.22
CA GLU A 181 -5.62 -4.37 8.42
C GLU A 181 -6.73 -5.42 8.54
N GLY A 182 -7.19 -5.70 9.77
CA GLY A 182 -8.26 -6.65 10.04
C GLY A 182 -9.62 -6.22 9.46
N LEU A 183 -9.92 -4.92 9.47
CA LEU A 183 -11.14 -4.36 8.91
C LEU A 183 -11.25 -4.61 7.39
N THR A 184 -10.14 -4.72 6.69
CA THR A 184 -10.10 -5.04 5.26
C THR A 184 -10.80 -6.38 4.95
N ALA A 185 -10.62 -7.39 5.79
CA ALA A 185 -11.31 -8.69 5.61
C ALA A 185 -12.83 -8.54 5.68
N LEU A 186 -13.33 -7.74 6.63
CA LEU A 186 -14.75 -7.46 6.77
C LEU A 186 -15.31 -6.69 5.57
N ILE A 187 -14.60 -5.67 5.09
CA ILE A 187 -14.99 -4.89 3.91
C ILE A 187 -15.06 -5.77 2.67
N LEU A 188 -14.07 -6.63 2.46
CA LEU A 188 -14.07 -7.57 1.34
C LEU A 188 -15.23 -8.57 1.43
N TYR A 189 -15.56 -9.07 2.63
CA TYR A 189 -16.72 -9.92 2.83
C TYR A 189 -18.02 -9.19 2.44
N ILE A 190 -18.24 -7.98 2.96
CA ILE A 190 -19.42 -7.15 2.65
C ILE A 190 -19.49 -6.89 1.13
N ASN A 191 -18.38 -6.51 0.51
CA ASN A 191 -18.31 -6.24 -0.92
C ASN A 191 -18.67 -7.46 -1.76
N LYS A 192 -18.24 -8.66 -1.34
CA LYS A 192 -18.61 -9.92 -2.00
C LYS A 192 -20.11 -10.17 -1.90
N GLN A 193 -20.72 -9.98 -0.73
CA GLN A 193 -22.17 -10.20 -0.52
C GLN A 193 -23.03 -9.19 -1.30
N THR A 194 -22.62 -7.94 -1.30
CA THR A 194 -23.39 -6.84 -1.92
C THR A 194 -23.02 -6.61 -3.39
N LYS A 195 -22.08 -7.38 -3.95
CA LYS A 195 -21.52 -7.18 -5.30
C LYS A 195 -21.09 -5.74 -5.55
N SER A 196 -20.50 -5.10 -4.54
CA SER A 196 -20.06 -3.72 -4.55
C SER A 196 -18.54 -3.61 -4.35
N ARG A 197 -18.01 -2.38 -4.44
CA ARG A 197 -16.62 -2.03 -4.14
C ARG A 197 -16.60 -0.83 -3.19
N ARG A 198 -17.13 -1.04 -2.01
CA ARG A 198 -17.20 -0.03 -0.95
C ARG A 198 -15.88 0.02 -0.21
N THR A 199 -15.58 1.18 0.32
CA THR A 199 -14.48 1.44 1.25
C THR A 199 -15.03 2.08 2.52
N ILE A 200 -14.14 2.50 3.43
CA ILE A 200 -14.52 3.19 4.68
C ILE A 200 -14.84 4.65 4.34
N LYS A 201 -15.85 5.20 5.03
CA LYS A 201 -16.10 6.62 5.09
C LYS A 201 -16.56 7.00 6.49
N LEU A 202 -15.85 7.92 7.12
CA LEU A 202 -16.19 8.51 8.40
C LEU A 202 -16.98 9.80 8.16
N LEU A 203 -18.15 9.90 8.77
CA LEU A 203 -19.07 11.04 8.63
C LEU A 203 -18.83 12.06 9.74
#